data_b82f089a8ab6dd8902d4cccc4850f2e6
#
_entry.id   b82f089a8ab6dd8902d4cccc4850f2e6
#
_cell.length_a   1.000
_cell.length_b   1.000
_cell.length_c   1.000
_cell.angle_alpha   90.00
_cell.angle_beta   90.00
_cell.angle_gamma   90.00
#
_symmetry.space_group_name_H-M   'P 1'
#
loop_
_entity.id
_entity.type
_entity.pdbx_description
1 polymer ?
#
loop_
_entity_poly.entity_id
_entity_poly.type
_entity_poly.pdbx_seq_one_letter_code
_entity_poly.pdbx_strand_id
1 'polypeptide(L)'
;PSVGILAHADVVPAGNGWVHQPFRATLEEETIYGRGVIDNKGPVISVLYAMMYIKNNHKLKNNIRLIVGSDEEKGSSDLSYYLSREKLPEYVFTPDANYPVINTEKGRATGTFMKIFKKTQRKYIINASGGTVINAVPDRAYADVCGYSITELEAFAAKCNADVKFTFQSKDNNIITICPLKTSY
;
A
#
# COMPACT_ATOMS: atom_id res chain seq x y z
N PRO A 1 32.23 -6.79 14.91
CA PRO A 1 30.81 -6.71 14.64
C PRO A 1 30.55 -6.09 13.26
N SER A 2 29.44 -6.46 12.62
CA SER A 2 29.02 -5.89 11.33
C SER A 2 27.63 -5.23 11.47
N VAL A 3 27.42 -4.17 10.71
CA VAL A 3 26.15 -3.44 10.68
C VAL A 3 25.50 -3.63 9.32
N GLY A 4 24.25 -4.04 9.31
CA GLY A 4 23.40 -4.17 8.14
C GLY A 4 22.38 -3.05 8.07
N ILE A 5 22.12 -2.60 6.86
CA ILE A 5 21.04 -1.66 6.57
C ILE A 5 20.16 -2.34 5.51
N LEU A 6 18.92 -2.59 5.87
CA LEU A 6 17.96 -3.27 5.00
C LEU A 6 17.02 -2.22 4.41
N ALA A 7 16.93 -2.18 3.10
CA ALA A 7 16.07 -1.28 2.36
C ALA A 7 15.51 -2.01 1.13
N HIS A 8 14.57 -1.42 0.38
CA HIS A 8 14.02 -2.03 -0.81
C HIS A 8 13.93 -1.06 -2.00
N ALA A 9 13.85 -1.63 -3.20
CA ALA A 9 13.78 -0.88 -4.45
C ALA A 9 12.45 -1.04 -5.19
N ASP A 10 11.67 -2.07 -4.87
CA ASP A 10 10.33 -2.25 -5.40
C ASP A 10 9.34 -1.23 -4.82
N VAL A 11 8.18 -1.16 -5.40
CA VAL A 11 7.15 -0.17 -5.04
C VAL A 11 5.75 -0.75 -5.23
N VAL A 12 4.80 -0.29 -4.45
CA VAL A 12 3.37 -0.57 -4.66
C VAL A 12 2.87 0.04 -6.00
N PRO A 13 1.76 -0.45 -6.56
CA PRO A 13 1.10 0.17 -7.70
C PRO A 13 0.85 1.66 -7.49
N ALA A 14 0.83 2.41 -8.58
CA ALA A 14 0.65 3.87 -8.52
C ALA A 14 -0.61 4.30 -7.76
N GLY A 15 -1.73 3.60 -7.97
CA GLY A 15 -3.02 4.08 -7.51
C GLY A 15 -3.53 5.26 -8.36
N ASN A 16 -4.50 5.98 -7.84
CA ASN A 16 -5.15 7.11 -8.50
C ASN A 16 -4.74 8.46 -7.87
N GLY A 17 -5.11 9.57 -8.53
CA GLY A 17 -4.98 10.91 -7.95
C GLY A 17 -3.61 11.58 -8.13
N TRP A 18 -2.73 11.04 -8.94
CA TRP A 18 -1.43 11.63 -9.23
C TRP A 18 -1.57 12.89 -10.10
N VAL A 19 -0.89 13.95 -9.67
CA VAL A 19 -0.71 15.19 -10.46
C VAL A 19 0.45 15.03 -11.45
N HIS A 20 1.53 14.36 -11.03
CA HIS A 20 2.70 14.03 -11.85
C HIS A 20 2.65 12.56 -12.29
N GLN A 21 3.45 12.18 -13.28
CA GLN A 21 3.58 10.77 -13.66
C GLN A 21 4.22 9.97 -12.54
N PRO A 22 3.55 8.95 -11.98
CA PRO A 22 4.00 8.29 -10.75
C PRO A 22 5.35 7.58 -10.87
N PHE A 23 5.66 7.01 -12.04
CA PHE A 23 6.92 6.28 -12.27
C PHE A 23 8.00 7.10 -12.99
N ARG A 24 7.85 8.42 -12.97
CA ARG A 24 8.84 9.37 -13.47
C ARG A 24 9.14 10.37 -12.37
N ALA A 25 10.42 10.46 -11.96
CA ALA A 25 10.82 11.48 -11.00
C ALA A 25 10.61 12.88 -11.61
N THR A 26 9.85 13.71 -10.91
CA THR A 26 9.63 15.11 -11.27
C THR A 26 10.23 15.96 -10.15
N LEU A 27 11.18 16.83 -10.50
CA LEU A 27 11.78 17.78 -9.56
C LEU A 27 11.11 19.13 -9.75
N GLU A 28 10.49 19.65 -8.68
CA GLU A 28 9.93 21.00 -8.62
C GLU A 28 10.50 21.68 -7.38
N GLU A 29 11.18 22.81 -7.60
CA GLU A 29 11.95 23.48 -6.55
C GLU A 29 12.92 22.50 -5.86
N GLU A 30 12.74 22.24 -4.57
CA GLU A 30 13.57 21.34 -3.77
C GLU A 30 12.86 20.01 -3.47
N THR A 31 11.74 19.71 -4.15
CA THR A 31 10.91 18.54 -3.91
C THR A 31 10.90 17.60 -5.10
N ILE A 32 11.13 16.32 -4.85
CA ILE A 32 11.04 15.27 -5.86
C ILE A 32 9.72 14.53 -5.68
N TYR A 33 8.90 14.50 -6.73
CA TYR A 33 7.64 13.77 -6.81
C TYR A 33 7.82 12.47 -7.59
N GLY A 34 7.28 11.38 -7.07
CA GLY A 34 7.26 10.08 -7.73
C GLY A 34 6.97 8.92 -6.78
N ARG A 35 6.42 7.85 -7.31
CA ARG A 35 6.21 6.60 -6.56
C ARG A 35 7.57 6.01 -6.16
N GLY A 36 7.76 5.70 -4.87
CA GLY A 36 9.02 5.16 -4.35
C GLY A 36 10.09 6.19 -4.00
N VAL A 37 9.80 7.50 -4.14
CA VAL A 37 10.76 8.54 -3.74
C VAL A 37 11.01 8.51 -2.23
N ILE A 38 9.94 8.40 -1.42
CA ILE A 38 10.05 8.28 0.03
C ILE A 38 10.24 6.81 0.42
N ASP A 39 9.43 5.94 -0.13
CA ASP A 39 9.32 4.54 0.19
C ASP A 39 9.74 3.70 -1.04
N ASN A 40 10.99 3.22 -1.15
CA ASN A 40 12.05 3.39 -0.17
C ASN A 40 13.37 3.87 -0.84
N LYS A 41 13.30 4.40 -2.10
CA LYS A 41 14.49 4.78 -2.89
C LYS A 41 15.25 5.99 -2.32
N GLY A 42 14.54 6.94 -1.70
CA GLY A 42 15.16 8.06 -1.00
C GLY A 42 16.08 7.59 0.14
N PRO A 43 15.58 6.77 1.07
CA PRO A 43 16.39 6.12 2.09
C PRO A 43 17.58 5.31 1.53
N VAL A 44 17.38 4.52 0.46
CA VAL A 44 18.49 3.79 -0.20
C VAL A 44 19.60 4.73 -0.62
N ILE A 45 19.27 5.83 -1.30
CA ILE A 45 20.25 6.80 -1.77
C ILE A 45 20.91 7.52 -0.59
N SER A 46 20.15 7.90 0.43
CA SER A 46 20.68 8.53 1.64
C SER A 46 21.71 7.63 2.34
N VAL A 47 21.42 6.34 2.45
CA VAL A 47 22.35 5.34 3.00
C VAL A 47 23.62 5.23 2.15
N LEU A 48 23.51 5.19 0.83
CA LEU A 48 24.67 5.14 -0.06
C LEU A 48 25.58 6.35 0.13
N TYR A 49 25.02 7.55 0.21
CA TYR A 49 25.81 8.77 0.47
C TYR A 49 26.44 8.76 1.86
N ALA A 50 25.72 8.30 2.88
CA ALA A 50 26.28 8.15 4.23
C ALA A 50 27.43 7.15 4.26
N MET A 51 27.30 6.00 3.59
CA MET A 51 28.37 5.00 3.47
C MET A 51 29.59 5.56 2.73
N MET A 52 29.38 6.31 1.65
CA MET A 52 30.44 6.98 0.91
C MET A 52 31.18 8.01 1.80
N TYR A 53 30.43 8.83 2.54
CA TYR A 53 31.00 9.81 3.45
C TYR A 53 31.87 9.13 4.53
N ILE A 54 31.34 8.10 5.16
CA ILE A 54 32.06 7.37 6.22
C ILE A 54 33.34 6.71 5.64
N LYS A 55 33.24 6.07 4.47
CA LYS A 55 34.38 5.44 3.80
C LYS A 55 35.50 6.43 3.50
N ASN A 56 35.15 7.64 3.10
CA ASN A 56 36.13 8.65 2.68
C ASN A 56 36.73 9.43 3.84
N ASN A 57 36.01 9.54 4.96
CA ASN A 57 36.40 10.43 6.06
C ASN A 57 36.79 9.70 7.37
N HIS A 58 36.53 8.40 7.46
CA HIS A 58 36.72 7.63 8.68
C HIS A 58 37.39 6.28 8.41
N LYS A 59 38.22 5.83 9.37
CA LYS A 59 38.70 4.44 9.41
C LYS A 59 37.63 3.56 10.06
N LEU A 60 36.94 2.77 9.26
CA LEU A 60 35.93 1.83 9.76
C LEU A 60 36.61 0.70 10.55
N LYS A 61 36.13 0.45 11.75
CA LYS A 61 36.49 -0.74 12.56
C LYS A 61 35.61 -1.94 12.23
N ASN A 62 34.44 -1.69 11.66
CA ASN A 62 33.41 -2.68 11.37
C ASN A 62 32.99 -2.60 9.91
N ASN A 63 32.48 -3.71 9.40
CA ASN A 63 31.90 -3.74 8.06
C ASN A 63 30.46 -3.17 8.09
N ILE A 64 30.13 -2.38 7.06
CA ILE A 64 28.76 -1.92 6.82
C ILE A 64 28.28 -2.59 5.54
N ARG A 65 27.09 -3.18 5.57
CA ARG A 65 26.46 -3.83 4.43
C ARG A 65 25.08 -3.21 4.17
N LEU A 66 24.88 -2.66 2.99
CA LEU A 66 23.56 -2.31 2.49
C LEU A 66 22.98 -3.52 1.77
N ILE A 67 21.78 -3.94 2.16
CA ILE A 67 20.99 -5.01 1.55
C ILE A 67 19.77 -4.33 0.95
N VAL A 68 19.60 -4.42 -0.37
CA VAL A 68 18.47 -3.83 -1.09
C VAL A 68 17.59 -4.94 -1.61
N GLY A 69 16.40 -5.05 -1.04
CA GLY A 69 15.37 -5.98 -1.46
C GLY A 69 14.64 -5.52 -2.73
N SER A 70 13.92 -6.42 -3.35
CA SER A 70 13.14 -6.21 -4.56
C SER A 70 11.71 -6.75 -4.48
N ASP A 71 11.27 -7.18 -3.31
CA ASP A 71 9.97 -7.82 -3.09
C ASP A 71 9.40 -7.51 -1.69
N GLU A 72 9.80 -6.38 -1.09
CA GLU A 72 9.36 -5.97 0.25
C GLU A 72 7.84 -5.80 0.28
N GLU A 73 7.30 -5.08 -0.68
CA GLU A 73 5.89 -4.73 -0.81
C GLU A 73 4.95 -5.93 -1.07
N LYS A 74 5.52 -7.09 -1.37
CA LYS A 74 4.78 -8.34 -1.62
C LYS A 74 5.10 -9.47 -0.65
N GLY A 75 5.88 -9.19 0.39
CA GLY A 75 6.15 -10.14 1.47
C GLY A 75 7.57 -10.68 1.54
N SER A 76 8.55 -10.00 0.92
CA SER A 76 10.00 -10.19 1.13
C SER A 76 10.48 -11.62 0.86
N SER A 77 10.01 -12.23 -0.24
CA SER A 77 10.50 -13.58 -0.63
C SER A 77 11.99 -13.59 -0.98
N ASP A 78 12.48 -12.48 -1.50
CA ASP A 78 13.89 -12.21 -1.80
C ASP A 78 14.78 -12.20 -0.55
N LEU A 79 14.28 -11.64 0.56
CA LEU A 79 14.98 -11.70 1.85
C LEU A 79 15.10 -13.15 2.34
N SER A 80 14.05 -13.96 2.18
CA SER A 80 14.10 -15.39 2.51
C SER A 80 15.15 -16.11 1.66
N TYR A 81 15.25 -15.78 0.37
CA TYR A 81 16.29 -16.31 -0.51
C TYR A 81 17.70 -15.85 -0.06
N TYR A 82 17.86 -14.58 0.23
CA TYR A 82 19.11 -14.04 0.74
C TYR A 82 19.58 -14.78 2.00
N LEU A 83 18.69 -14.98 2.98
CA LEU A 83 19.00 -15.69 4.24
C LEU A 83 19.36 -17.15 4.04
N SER A 84 18.96 -17.77 2.93
CA SER A 84 19.38 -19.13 2.58
C SER A 84 20.85 -19.23 2.10
N ARG A 85 21.45 -18.10 1.73
CA ARG A 85 22.80 -18.02 1.14
C ARG A 85 23.78 -17.23 1.99
N GLU A 86 23.29 -16.19 2.68
CA GLU A 86 24.09 -15.23 3.41
C GLU A 86 23.60 -15.10 4.84
N LYS A 87 24.54 -14.83 5.75
CA LYS A 87 24.20 -14.46 7.13
C LYS A 87 23.93 -12.96 7.23
N LEU A 88 22.93 -12.62 8.02
CA LEU A 88 22.71 -11.21 8.37
C LEU A 88 23.92 -10.67 9.17
N PRO A 89 24.21 -9.39 9.03
CA PRO A 89 25.07 -8.66 9.96
C PRO A 89 24.56 -8.78 11.39
N GLU A 90 25.46 -8.60 12.36
CA GLU A 90 25.15 -8.74 13.79
C GLU A 90 24.11 -7.72 14.27
N TYR A 91 24.16 -6.50 13.73
CA TYR A 91 23.17 -5.46 13.97
C TYR A 91 22.53 -5.07 12.65
N VAL A 92 21.21 -5.07 12.59
CA VAL A 92 20.46 -4.67 11.39
C VAL A 92 19.40 -3.66 11.76
N PHE A 93 19.28 -2.62 10.94
CA PHE A 93 18.16 -1.69 11.00
C PHE A 93 17.64 -1.39 9.58
N THR A 94 16.42 -0.89 9.51
CA THR A 94 15.84 -0.39 8.26
C THR A 94 15.53 1.10 8.38
N PRO A 95 15.87 1.92 7.36
CA PRO A 95 15.45 3.32 7.29
C PRO A 95 14.03 3.48 6.71
N ASP A 96 13.26 2.42 6.68
CA ASP A 96 11.94 2.33 6.04
C ASP A 96 10.82 2.65 7.04
N ALA A 97 10.95 3.75 7.74
CA ALA A 97 9.98 4.20 8.74
C ALA A 97 10.16 5.69 9.06
N ASN A 98 9.24 6.24 9.83
CA ASN A 98 9.37 7.61 10.33
C ASN A 98 10.50 7.73 11.35
N TYR A 99 11.18 8.87 11.32
CA TYR A 99 12.25 9.19 12.25
C TYR A 99 11.71 9.79 13.56
N PRO A 100 12.45 9.74 14.69
CA PRO A 100 13.84 9.28 14.77
C PRO A 100 14.02 7.77 14.88
N VAL A 101 13.14 7.04 15.55
CA VAL A 101 13.21 5.58 15.71
C VAL A 101 11.82 5.04 16.00
N ILE A 102 11.43 4.00 15.26
CA ILE A 102 10.26 3.16 15.59
C ILE A 102 10.81 1.82 16.10
N ASN A 103 10.51 1.48 17.35
CA ASN A 103 10.95 0.25 18.00
C ASN A 103 9.79 -0.70 18.32
N THR A 104 8.56 -0.32 17.95
CA THR A 104 7.36 -1.12 18.22
C THR A 104 6.41 -1.00 17.03
N GLU A 105 5.91 -2.11 16.58
CA GLU A 105 4.95 -2.22 15.49
C GLU A 105 3.74 -3.05 15.91
N LYS A 106 2.57 -2.71 15.38
CA LYS A 106 1.34 -3.47 15.63
C LYS A 106 1.37 -4.76 14.81
N GLY A 107 0.93 -5.85 15.43
CA GLY A 107 0.67 -7.09 14.71
C GLY A 107 -0.44 -6.91 13.67
N ARG A 108 -0.34 -7.64 12.56
CA ARG A 108 -1.34 -7.67 11.49
C ARG A 108 -1.96 -9.06 11.38
N ALA A 109 -3.27 -9.11 11.24
CA ALA A 109 -4.00 -10.32 10.89
C ALA A 109 -4.89 -10.02 9.67
N THR A 110 -4.89 -10.92 8.71
CA THR A 110 -5.73 -10.84 7.52
C THR A 110 -6.68 -12.04 7.51
N GLY A 111 -7.98 -11.77 7.40
CA GLY A 111 -9.01 -12.79 7.29
C GLY A 111 -9.77 -12.67 5.98
N THR A 112 -10.08 -13.80 5.35
CA THR A 112 -10.96 -13.86 4.18
C THR A 112 -12.31 -14.42 4.61
N PHE A 113 -13.36 -13.67 4.33
CA PHE A 113 -14.73 -14.08 4.60
C PHE A 113 -15.44 -14.36 3.27
N MET A 114 -16.07 -15.51 3.16
CA MET A 114 -16.78 -15.91 1.96
C MET A 114 -18.19 -16.39 2.33
N LYS A 115 -19.19 -15.96 1.54
CA LYS A 115 -20.55 -16.46 1.65
C LYS A 115 -21.08 -16.77 0.25
N ILE A 116 -21.56 -17.98 0.07
CA ILE A 116 -22.23 -18.42 -1.16
C ILE A 116 -23.75 -18.24 -0.97
N PHE A 117 -24.34 -17.44 -1.84
CA PHE A 117 -25.78 -17.22 -1.84
C PHE A 117 -26.47 -18.13 -2.87
N LYS A 118 -27.56 -18.80 -2.48
CA LYS A 118 -28.43 -19.51 -3.42
C LYS A 118 -29.26 -18.48 -4.20
N LYS A 119 -29.39 -18.65 -5.51
CA LYS A 119 -30.12 -17.76 -6.45
C LYS A 119 -31.65 -17.70 -6.24
N THR A 120 -32.14 -17.94 -5.04
CA THR A 120 -33.58 -17.99 -4.75
C THR A 120 -34.18 -16.70 -4.21
N GLN A 121 -33.36 -15.66 -4.06
CA GLN A 121 -33.81 -14.37 -3.51
C GLN A 121 -34.17 -13.40 -4.63
N ARG A 122 -35.23 -12.62 -4.42
CA ARG A 122 -35.67 -11.56 -5.35
C ARG A 122 -34.68 -10.37 -5.34
N LYS A 123 -33.93 -10.18 -4.24
CA LYS A 123 -32.96 -9.12 -4.05
C LYS A 123 -31.60 -9.75 -3.75
N TYR A 124 -30.58 -9.42 -4.56
CA TYR A 124 -29.25 -9.97 -4.39
C TYR A 124 -28.17 -9.07 -4.98
N ILE A 125 -26.94 -9.27 -4.53
CA ILE A 125 -25.75 -8.65 -5.11
C ILE A 125 -25.27 -9.55 -6.26
N ILE A 126 -25.09 -8.97 -7.45
CA ILE A 126 -24.58 -9.65 -8.63
C ILE A 126 -23.06 -9.74 -8.54
N ASN A 127 -22.43 -8.60 -8.30
CA ASN A 127 -21.01 -8.50 -8.03
C ASN A 127 -20.74 -7.33 -7.07
N ALA A 128 -19.56 -7.35 -6.43
CA ALA A 128 -19.05 -6.21 -5.68
C ALA A 128 -17.53 -6.24 -5.74
N SER A 129 -16.92 -5.06 -5.84
CA SER A 129 -15.49 -4.93 -5.76
C SER A 129 -15.07 -3.60 -5.14
N GLY A 130 -13.89 -3.55 -4.56
CA GLY A 130 -13.31 -2.35 -3.99
C GLY A 130 -11.93 -2.64 -3.44
N GLY A 131 -11.06 -1.64 -3.50
CA GLY A 131 -9.67 -1.76 -3.11
C GLY A 131 -8.81 -2.51 -4.14
N THR A 132 -7.53 -2.21 -4.11
CA THR A 132 -6.52 -2.82 -4.98
C THR A 132 -5.46 -3.58 -4.20
N VAL A 133 -5.29 -3.26 -2.92
CA VAL A 133 -4.31 -3.86 -2.00
C VAL A 133 -4.93 -4.04 -0.61
N ILE A 134 -4.46 -5.06 0.11
CA ILE A 134 -5.05 -5.45 1.40
C ILE A 134 -4.66 -4.55 2.57
N ASN A 135 -3.64 -3.73 2.41
CA ASN A 135 -3.10 -2.82 3.43
C ASN A 135 -3.54 -1.36 3.23
N ALA A 136 -4.39 -1.08 2.26
CA ALA A 136 -4.95 0.25 2.06
C ALA A 136 -6.48 0.24 2.17
N VAL A 137 -7.03 1.30 2.78
CA VAL A 137 -8.48 1.53 2.79
C VAL A 137 -8.91 1.95 1.38
N PRO A 138 -9.89 1.27 0.76
CA PRO A 138 -10.38 1.67 -0.55
C PRO A 138 -10.93 3.09 -0.58
N ASP A 139 -10.51 3.87 -1.55
CA ASP A 139 -11.10 5.18 -1.87
C ASP A 139 -12.43 5.03 -2.63
N ARG A 140 -12.57 3.94 -3.38
CA ARG A 140 -13.75 3.61 -4.17
C ARG A 140 -14.10 2.13 -4.06
N ALA A 141 -15.39 1.88 -4.13
CA ALA A 141 -15.92 0.54 -4.34
C ALA A 141 -17.11 0.62 -5.30
N TYR A 142 -17.59 -0.51 -5.77
CA TYR A 142 -18.84 -0.59 -6.52
C TYR A 142 -19.49 -1.95 -6.32
N ALA A 143 -20.82 -1.95 -6.44
CA ALA A 143 -21.60 -3.18 -6.45
C ALA A 143 -22.73 -3.06 -7.45
N ASP A 144 -22.98 -4.13 -8.19
CA ASP A 144 -24.20 -4.29 -8.97
C ASP A 144 -25.20 -5.12 -8.15
N VAL A 145 -26.40 -4.56 -7.94
CA VAL A 145 -27.46 -5.19 -7.17
C VAL A 145 -28.71 -5.35 -8.02
N CYS A 146 -29.46 -6.39 -7.79
CA CYS A 146 -30.72 -6.68 -8.48
C CYS A 146 -31.90 -6.67 -7.52
N GLY A 147 -33.05 -6.18 -7.99
CA GLY A 147 -34.33 -6.21 -7.28
C GLY A 147 -34.52 -5.11 -6.23
N TYR A 148 -33.61 -4.13 -6.14
CA TYR A 148 -33.72 -2.96 -5.29
C TYR A 148 -34.24 -1.75 -6.07
N SER A 149 -34.97 -0.86 -5.41
CA SER A 149 -35.22 0.49 -5.92
C SER A 149 -34.12 1.46 -5.43
N ILE A 150 -33.92 2.57 -6.15
CA ILE A 150 -32.98 3.63 -5.74
C ILE A 150 -33.37 4.16 -4.36
N THR A 151 -34.67 4.39 -4.10
CA THR A 151 -35.15 4.88 -2.80
C THR A 151 -34.80 3.95 -1.63
N GLU A 152 -34.87 2.64 -1.84
CA GLU A 152 -34.44 1.67 -0.82
C GLU A 152 -32.94 1.76 -0.55
N LEU A 153 -32.14 1.90 -1.61
CA LEU A 153 -30.68 2.01 -1.50
C LEU A 153 -30.26 3.33 -0.85
N GLU A 154 -30.93 4.43 -1.16
CA GLU A 154 -30.74 5.72 -0.48
C GLU A 154 -31.06 5.62 1.02
N ALA A 155 -32.12 4.92 1.39
CA ALA A 155 -32.46 4.70 2.78
C ALA A 155 -31.44 3.84 3.53
N PHE A 156 -30.75 2.89 2.85
CA PHE A 156 -29.62 2.18 3.42
C PHE A 156 -28.40 3.06 3.53
N ALA A 157 -28.07 3.84 2.50
CA ALA A 157 -26.93 4.73 2.47
C ALA A 157 -27.00 5.79 3.59
N ALA A 158 -28.20 6.31 3.87
CA ALA A 158 -28.43 7.27 4.96
C ALA A 158 -28.09 6.73 6.36
N LYS A 159 -27.97 5.41 6.52
CA LYS A 159 -27.56 4.76 7.78
C LYS A 159 -26.07 4.48 7.85
N CYS A 160 -25.33 4.75 6.76
CA CYS A 160 -23.90 4.55 6.70
C CYS A 160 -23.14 5.76 7.26
N ASN A 161 -21.82 5.61 7.39
CA ASN A 161 -20.95 6.69 7.87
C ASN A 161 -21.05 7.92 6.96
N ALA A 162 -21.08 9.11 7.57
CA ALA A 162 -21.14 10.40 6.86
C ALA A 162 -19.95 10.68 5.93
N ASP A 163 -18.81 10.02 6.16
CA ASP A 163 -17.59 10.17 5.34
C ASP A 163 -17.65 9.41 4.00
N VAL A 164 -18.77 8.75 3.71
CA VAL A 164 -18.97 8.00 2.48
C VAL A 164 -20.14 8.57 1.69
N LYS A 165 -19.87 9.06 0.50
CA LYS A 165 -20.89 9.50 -0.45
C LYS A 165 -21.25 8.33 -1.39
N PHE A 166 -22.54 8.03 -1.48
CA PHE A 166 -23.04 7.01 -2.40
C PHE A 166 -23.63 7.65 -3.65
N THR A 167 -23.37 7.05 -4.79
CA THR A 167 -24.06 7.35 -6.04
C THR A 167 -24.73 6.07 -6.55
N PHE A 168 -25.88 6.23 -7.20
CA PHE A 168 -26.69 5.14 -7.71
C PHE A 168 -26.95 5.36 -9.19
N GLN A 169 -26.66 4.34 -9.99
CA GLN A 169 -26.90 4.38 -11.43
C GLN A 169 -27.74 3.18 -11.83
N SER A 170 -28.92 3.43 -12.37
CA SER A 170 -29.77 2.38 -12.95
C SER A 170 -29.14 1.84 -14.23
N LYS A 171 -29.10 0.52 -14.34
CA LYS A 171 -28.77 -0.23 -15.55
C LYS A 171 -30.02 -0.95 -16.03
N ASP A 172 -29.95 -1.56 -17.22
CA ASP A 172 -31.03 -2.39 -17.76
C ASP A 172 -31.31 -3.59 -16.82
N ASN A 173 -32.54 -4.16 -16.93
CA ASN A 173 -32.98 -5.35 -16.21
C ASN A 173 -32.99 -5.26 -14.68
N ASN A 174 -33.49 -4.15 -14.14
CA ASN A 174 -33.64 -3.99 -12.69
C ASN A 174 -32.33 -4.12 -11.90
N ILE A 175 -31.22 -3.72 -12.51
CA ILE A 175 -29.88 -3.68 -11.93
C ILE A 175 -29.51 -2.23 -11.60
N ILE A 176 -29.01 -2.00 -10.39
CA ILE A 176 -28.49 -0.71 -9.96
C ILE A 176 -27.04 -0.89 -9.57
N THR A 177 -26.18 -0.03 -10.11
CA THR A 177 -24.78 0.08 -9.68
C THR A 177 -24.69 1.08 -8.54
N ILE A 178 -24.05 0.69 -7.46
CA ILE A 178 -23.77 1.49 -6.27
C ILE A 178 -22.28 1.82 -6.28
N CYS A 179 -21.94 3.09 -6.16
CA CYS A 179 -20.56 3.55 -6.06
C CYS A 179 -20.38 4.38 -4.81
N PRO A 180 -19.87 3.81 -3.70
CA PRO A 180 -19.42 4.56 -2.57
C PRO A 180 -18.07 5.23 -2.87
N LEU A 181 -17.92 6.47 -2.46
CA LEU A 181 -16.72 7.29 -2.56
C LEU A 181 -16.42 7.89 -1.20
N LYS A 182 -15.20 7.72 -0.71
CA LYS A 182 -14.74 8.39 0.50
C LYS A 182 -14.64 9.90 0.25
N THR A 183 -15.18 10.73 1.16
CA THR A 183 -15.26 12.18 1.00
C THR A 183 -14.17 12.95 1.75
N SER A 184 -13.45 12.27 2.64
CA SER A 184 -12.33 12.85 3.43
C SER A 184 -11.12 11.91 3.41
N TYR A 185 -9.94 12.48 3.35
CA TYR A 185 -8.65 11.81 3.54
C TYR A 185 -8.10 12.15 4.92
#